data_e73d2d59cf7cd616eb6595b6405e6850
#
_entry.id   e73d2d59cf7cd616eb6595b6405e6850
#
_cell.length_a   1.000
_cell.length_b   1.000
_cell.length_c   1.000
_cell.angle_alpha   90.00
_cell.angle_beta   90.00
_cell.angle_gamma   90.00
#
_symmetry.space_group_name_H-M   'P 1'
#
loop_
_entity.id
_entity.type
_entity.pdbx_description
1 polymer ?
#
loop_
_entity_poly.entity_id
_entity_poly.type
_entity_poly.pdbx_seq_one_letter_code
_entity_poly.pdbx_strand_id
1 'polypeptide(L)'
;SLVSLEKSAAATTALAYVGATVVVDGATAQLTAGTANWSLNVTKPSTATVTIKDSTGQNAFTGTVAVNPGAPSFTWNGRGNDGRIWPDGSYTLTATALDANNQPVAISTEVQATVDSVDLTQDPPQLTINGQNYTLDKIKRIVRPTT
;
A
#
# COMPACT_ATOMS: atom_id res chain seq x y z
N SER A 1 33.31 13.74 -3.25
CA SER A 1 32.37 14.74 -3.80
C SER A 1 31.08 14.73 -3.02
N LEU A 2 30.33 15.81 -3.11
CA LEU A 2 29.02 15.91 -2.47
C LEU A 2 28.05 14.84 -2.98
N VAL A 3 28.12 14.53 -4.27
CA VAL A 3 27.24 13.51 -4.87
C VAL A 3 27.56 12.13 -4.28
N SER A 4 28.82 11.79 -4.11
CA SER A 4 29.21 10.52 -3.51
C SER A 4 28.77 10.42 -2.06
N LEU A 5 28.87 11.51 -1.29
CA LEU A 5 28.40 11.55 0.09
C LEU A 5 26.89 11.34 0.17
N GLU A 6 26.13 11.98 -0.71
CA GLU A 6 24.69 11.83 -0.74
C GLU A 6 24.28 10.40 -1.07
N LYS A 7 24.95 9.76 -2.02
CA LYS A 7 24.70 8.36 -2.35
C LYS A 7 24.97 7.44 -1.17
N SER A 8 26.10 7.64 -0.50
CA SER A 8 26.45 6.84 0.67
C SER A 8 25.44 7.01 1.79
N ALA A 9 24.99 8.25 2.03
CA ALA A 9 24.00 8.53 3.06
C ALA A 9 22.65 7.86 2.70
N ALA A 10 22.23 7.93 1.44
CA ALA A 10 20.99 7.30 1.00
C ALA A 10 21.06 5.78 1.13
N ALA A 11 22.18 5.16 0.74
CA ALA A 11 22.37 3.72 0.85
C ALA A 11 22.36 3.27 2.32
N THR A 12 23.03 4.01 3.20
CA THR A 12 23.04 3.69 4.63
C THR A 12 21.64 3.81 5.23
N THR A 13 20.91 4.85 4.87
CA THR A 13 19.53 5.04 5.32
C THR A 13 18.65 3.90 4.84
N ALA A 14 18.78 3.51 3.56
CA ALA A 14 17.97 2.43 2.99
C ALA A 14 18.22 1.10 3.70
N LEU A 15 19.49 0.79 4.03
CA LEU A 15 19.83 -0.43 4.75
C LEU A 15 19.18 -0.50 6.12
N ALA A 16 19.01 0.64 6.78
CA ALA A 16 18.36 0.69 8.09
C ALA A 16 16.89 0.27 8.04
N TYR A 17 16.26 0.30 6.86
CA TYR A 17 14.86 -0.09 6.72
C TYR A 17 14.63 -1.59 6.58
N VAL A 18 15.67 -2.38 6.25
CA VAL A 18 15.49 -3.83 6.07
C VAL A 18 14.98 -4.44 7.37
N GLY A 19 13.84 -5.14 7.29
CA GLY A 19 13.17 -5.72 8.44
C GLY A 19 12.26 -4.75 9.20
N ALA A 20 12.28 -3.46 8.86
CA ALA A 20 11.40 -2.49 9.50
C ALA A 20 9.97 -2.60 8.96
N THR A 21 9.00 -2.31 9.80
CA THR A 21 7.60 -2.18 9.39
C THR A 21 7.36 -0.72 9.03
N VAL A 22 6.89 -0.49 7.80
CA VAL A 22 6.71 0.87 7.28
C VAL A 22 5.30 1.02 6.71
N VAL A 23 4.86 2.28 6.62
CA VAL A 23 3.65 2.63 5.88
C VAL A 23 4.10 3.37 4.62
N VAL A 24 3.64 2.89 3.47
CA VAL A 24 4.03 3.45 2.18
C VAL A 24 2.80 3.88 1.39
N ASP A 25 2.99 4.87 0.53
CA ASP A 25 2.03 5.17 -0.52
C ASP A 25 2.04 3.99 -1.48
N GLY A 26 0.96 3.25 -1.53
CA GLY A 26 0.92 2.08 -2.39
C GLY A 26 -0.43 1.42 -2.38
N ALA A 27 -0.64 0.58 -3.35
CA ALA A 27 -1.92 -0.08 -3.59
C ALA A 27 -1.85 -1.59 -3.45
N THR A 28 -0.65 -2.17 -3.33
CA THR A 28 -0.47 -3.62 -3.28
C THR A 28 -0.25 -4.09 -1.85
N ALA A 29 -1.13 -4.96 -1.38
CA ALA A 29 -1.03 -5.57 -0.05
C ALA A 29 -0.98 -7.08 -0.19
N GLN A 30 -0.52 -7.77 0.85
CA GLN A 30 -0.52 -9.23 0.89
C GLN A 30 -1.81 -9.73 1.54
N LEU A 31 -2.46 -10.66 0.88
CA LEU A 31 -3.51 -11.46 1.51
C LEU A 31 -2.81 -12.59 2.25
N THR A 32 -2.86 -12.54 3.57
CA THR A 32 -2.18 -13.50 4.43
C THR A 32 -3.18 -14.01 5.46
N ALA A 33 -3.29 -15.33 5.58
CA ALA A 33 -4.25 -15.97 6.49
C ALA A 33 -5.68 -15.46 6.27
N GLY A 34 -6.03 -15.17 5.03
CA GLY A 34 -7.36 -14.73 4.64
C GLY A 34 -7.66 -13.26 4.90
N THR A 35 -6.64 -12.43 5.13
CA THR A 35 -6.86 -11.00 5.42
C THR A 35 -5.83 -10.13 4.70
N ALA A 36 -6.31 -9.06 4.08
CA ALA A 36 -5.48 -8.01 3.49
C ALA A 36 -5.99 -6.64 3.94
N ASN A 37 -5.10 -5.71 4.20
CA ASN A 37 -5.45 -4.40 4.75
C ASN A 37 -4.84 -3.27 3.94
N TRP A 38 -5.64 -2.23 3.73
CA TRP A 38 -5.21 -0.96 3.15
C TRP A 38 -5.74 0.17 4.02
N SER A 39 -5.12 1.34 3.92
CA SER A 39 -5.70 2.57 4.46
C SER A 39 -6.16 3.44 3.31
N LEU A 40 -7.34 4.02 3.45
CA LEU A 40 -7.94 4.87 2.41
C LEU A 40 -7.94 6.31 2.88
N ASN A 41 -7.24 7.18 2.15
CA ASN A 41 -7.11 8.60 2.49
C ASN A 41 -7.98 9.43 1.57
N VAL A 42 -8.92 10.19 2.15
CA VAL A 42 -9.76 11.13 1.42
C VAL A 42 -9.67 12.51 2.07
N THR A 43 -9.94 13.54 1.28
CA THR A 43 -9.89 14.93 1.76
C THR A 43 -11.18 15.37 2.44
N LYS A 44 -12.28 14.65 2.21
CA LYS A 44 -13.57 14.91 2.84
C LYS A 44 -14.43 13.65 2.83
N PRO A 45 -15.52 13.60 3.62
CA PRO A 45 -16.38 12.41 3.64
C PRO A 45 -16.86 12.04 2.24
N SER A 46 -16.77 10.76 1.90
CA SER A 46 -16.99 10.30 0.53
C SER A 46 -17.52 8.86 0.53
N THR A 47 -18.07 8.45 -0.61
CA THR A 47 -18.33 7.06 -0.90
C THR A 47 -17.28 6.60 -1.90
N ALA A 48 -16.51 5.59 -1.52
CA ALA A 48 -15.45 5.06 -2.37
C ALA A 48 -15.92 3.78 -3.03
N THR A 49 -15.58 3.63 -4.31
CA THR A 49 -15.70 2.36 -5.02
C THR A 49 -14.30 1.75 -5.06
N VAL A 50 -14.17 0.57 -4.47
CA VAL A 50 -12.89 -0.14 -4.42
C VAL A 50 -12.94 -1.35 -5.33
N THR A 51 -11.82 -1.61 -6.01
CA THR A 51 -11.66 -2.79 -6.85
C THR A 51 -10.34 -3.44 -6.47
N ILE A 52 -10.38 -4.73 -6.17
CA ILE A 52 -9.20 -5.51 -5.79
C ILE A 52 -8.91 -6.49 -6.92
N LYS A 53 -7.67 -6.47 -7.40
CA LYS A 53 -7.21 -7.34 -8.49
C LYS A 53 -6.04 -8.17 -8.02
N ASP A 54 -5.93 -9.38 -8.54
CA ASP A 54 -4.77 -10.24 -8.26
C ASP A 54 -3.56 -9.81 -9.11
N SER A 55 -2.45 -10.53 -8.97
CA SER A 55 -1.21 -10.20 -9.69
C SER A 55 -1.31 -10.37 -11.20
N THR A 56 -2.34 -11.08 -11.69
CA THR A 56 -2.56 -11.26 -13.13
C THR A 56 -3.52 -10.22 -13.70
N GLY A 57 -4.11 -9.38 -12.84
CA GLY A 57 -5.06 -8.35 -13.26
C GLY A 57 -6.51 -8.78 -13.23
N GLN A 58 -6.81 -9.99 -12.72
CA GLN A 58 -8.19 -10.46 -12.57
C GLN A 58 -8.87 -9.75 -11.40
N ASN A 59 -10.12 -9.34 -11.60
CA ASN A 59 -10.93 -8.76 -10.53
C ASN A 59 -11.27 -9.81 -9.49
N ALA A 60 -10.82 -9.58 -8.25
CA ALA A 60 -11.18 -10.44 -7.13
C ALA A 60 -12.41 -9.91 -6.42
N PHE A 61 -12.53 -8.59 -6.28
CA PHE A 61 -13.61 -7.97 -5.51
C PHE A 61 -13.85 -6.55 -6.00
N THR A 62 -15.13 -6.15 -6.00
CA THR A 62 -15.54 -4.75 -6.22
C THR A 62 -16.65 -4.43 -5.25
N GLY A 63 -16.57 -3.28 -4.59
CA GLY A 63 -17.60 -2.85 -3.65
C GLY A 63 -17.50 -1.37 -3.35
N THR A 64 -18.46 -0.87 -2.56
CA THR A 64 -18.48 0.53 -2.12
C THR A 64 -18.40 0.59 -0.62
N VAL A 65 -17.69 1.62 -0.12
CA VAL A 65 -17.55 1.87 1.31
C VAL A 65 -17.65 3.37 1.58
N ALA A 66 -18.19 3.72 2.74
CA ALA A 66 -18.15 5.09 3.21
C ALA A 66 -16.77 5.36 3.81
N VAL A 67 -16.14 6.47 3.43
CA VAL A 67 -14.80 6.82 3.87
C VAL A 67 -14.80 8.24 4.42
N ASN A 68 -14.23 8.41 5.61
CA ASN A 68 -14.04 9.72 6.23
C ASN A 68 -12.54 10.04 6.26
N PRO A 69 -12.17 11.35 6.32
CA PRO A 69 -10.76 11.71 6.51
C PRO A 69 -10.19 11.06 7.77
N GLY A 70 -8.88 10.79 7.77
CA GLY A 70 -8.21 10.15 8.89
C GLY A 70 -7.63 8.78 8.55
N ALA A 71 -7.59 8.43 7.26
CA ALA A 71 -6.98 7.19 6.75
C ALA A 71 -7.55 5.93 7.42
N PRO A 72 -8.89 5.71 7.39
CA PRO A 72 -9.46 4.50 7.96
C PRO A 72 -8.96 3.26 7.25
N SER A 73 -8.89 2.16 7.97
CA SER A 73 -8.49 0.87 7.41
C SER A 73 -9.62 0.25 6.60
N PHE A 74 -9.28 -0.32 5.47
CA PHE A 74 -10.15 -1.19 4.69
C PHE A 74 -9.58 -2.60 4.75
N THR A 75 -10.36 -3.54 5.27
CA THR A 75 -9.95 -4.93 5.41
C THR A 75 -10.75 -5.80 4.45
N TRP A 76 -10.05 -6.59 3.64
CA TRP A 76 -10.66 -7.56 2.73
C TRP A 76 -10.42 -8.97 3.28
N ASN A 77 -11.47 -9.78 3.30
CA ASN A 77 -11.42 -11.13 3.85
C ASN A 77 -11.03 -12.20 2.82
N GLY A 78 -10.55 -11.80 1.64
CA GLY A 78 -10.15 -12.74 0.61
C GLY A 78 -11.31 -13.33 -0.19
N ARG A 79 -12.53 -12.89 0.07
CA ARG A 79 -13.72 -13.45 -0.57
C ARG A 79 -14.17 -12.52 -1.71
N GLY A 80 -14.35 -13.10 -2.89
CA GLY A 80 -14.84 -12.36 -4.06
C GLY A 80 -16.34 -12.10 -4.02
N ASN A 81 -16.82 -11.34 -5.00
CA ASN A 81 -18.24 -11.01 -5.10
C ASN A 81 -19.11 -12.24 -5.33
N ASP A 82 -18.53 -13.29 -5.92
CA ASP A 82 -19.23 -14.57 -6.17
C ASP A 82 -19.14 -15.53 -4.98
N GLY A 83 -18.53 -15.11 -3.87
CA GLY A 83 -18.34 -15.94 -2.69
C GLY A 83 -17.11 -16.84 -2.74
N ARG A 84 -16.38 -16.85 -3.86
CA ARG A 84 -15.17 -17.65 -3.98
C ARG A 84 -14.06 -17.09 -3.09
N ILE A 85 -13.33 -17.97 -2.43
CA ILE A 85 -12.17 -17.59 -1.61
C ILE A 85 -10.95 -17.52 -2.51
N TRP A 86 -10.27 -16.38 -2.47
CA TRP A 86 -9.05 -16.16 -3.27
C TRP A 86 -7.82 -16.61 -2.47
N PRO A 87 -6.79 -17.15 -3.15
CA PRO A 87 -5.59 -17.62 -2.46
C PRO A 87 -4.76 -16.46 -1.91
N ASP A 88 -3.97 -16.76 -0.87
CA ASP A 88 -3.00 -15.80 -0.36
C ASP A 88 -2.05 -15.34 -1.47
N GLY A 89 -1.60 -14.13 -1.39
CA GLY A 89 -0.72 -13.53 -2.40
C GLY A 89 -0.88 -12.02 -2.46
N SER A 90 -0.31 -11.43 -3.51
CA SER A 90 -0.34 -9.98 -3.71
C SER A 90 -1.61 -9.54 -4.41
N TYR A 91 -2.26 -8.52 -3.87
CA TYR A 91 -3.49 -7.93 -4.43
C TYR A 91 -3.37 -6.42 -4.45
N THR A 92 -3.86 -5.82 -5.52
CA THR A 92 -3.82 -4.38 -5.72
C THR A 92 -5.22 -3.80 -5.63
N LEU A 93 -5.39 -2.79 -4.78
CA LEU A 93 -6.66 -2.09 -4.62
C LEU A 93 -6.61 -0.76 -5.39
N THR A 94 -7.62 -0.51 -6.21
CA THR A 94 -7.83 0.80 -6.82
C THR A 94 -9.14 1.36 -6.28
N ALA A 95 -9.19 2.68 -6.11
CA ALA A 95 -10.36 3.32 -5.52
C ALA A 95 -10.66 4.64 -6.21
N THR A 96 -11.94 4.93 -6.34
CA THR A 96 -12.45 6.24 -6.74
C THR A 96 -13.46 6.68 -5.70
N ALA A 97 -13.61 7.98 -5.49
CA ALA A 97 -14.49 8.48 -4.44
C ALA A 97 -15.34 9.63 -4.95
N LEU A 98 -16.58 9.69 -4.45
CA LEU A 98 -17.54 10.75 -4.74
C LEU A 98 -18.09 11.28 -3.43
N ASP A 99 -18.31 12.61 -3.36
CA ASP A 99 -18.94 13.23 -2.20
C ASP A 99 -20.47 13.13 -2.31
N ALA A 100 -21.18 13.74 -1.35
CA ALA A 100 -22.64 13.71 -1.30
C ALA A 100 -23.30 14.35 -2.53
N ASN A 101 -22.58 15.20 -3.24
CA ASN A 101 -23.06 15.86 -4.46
C ASN A 101 -22.59 15.15 -5.72
N ASN A 102 -22.07 13.93 -5.59
CA ASN A 102 -21.52 13.13 -6.69
C ASN A 102 -20.33 13.78 -7.39
N GLN A 103 -19.59 14.62 -6.67
CA GLN A 103 -18.37 15.24 -7.19
C GLN A 103 -17.17 14.38 -6.84
N PRO A 104 -16.18 14.24 -7.75
CA PRO A 104 -14.98 13.46 -7.45
C PRO A 104 -14.23 14.01 -6.25
N VAL A 105 -13.76 13.10 -5.40
CA VAL A 105 -12.91 13.40 -4.24
C VAL A 105 -11.60 12.66 -4.42
N ALA A 106 -10.49 13.36 -4.16
CA ALA A 106 -9.18 12.72 -4.23
C ALA A 106 -9.09 11.63 -3.19
N ILE A 107 -8.65 10.45 -3.61
CA ILE A 107 -8.46 9.31 -2.72
C ILE A 107 -7.11 8.66 -3.02
N SER A 108 -6.37 8.32 -1.97
CA SER A 108 -5.12 7.61 -2.09
C SER A 108 -5.12 6.41 -1.15
N THR A 109 -4.24 5.46 -1.42
CA THR A 109 -4.11 4.25 -0.62
C THR A 109 -2.75 4.20 0.03
N GLU A 110 -2.71 3.61 1.22
CA GLU A 110 -1.47 3.33 1.94
C GLU A 110 -1.47 1.88 2.39
N VAL A 111 -0.28 1.28 2.47
CA VAL A 111 -0.11 -0.10 2.94
C VAL A 111 0.94 -0.12 4.01
N GLN A 112 0.69 -0.93 5.04
CA GLN A 112 1.68 -1.21 6.08
C GLN A 112 2.30 -2.57 5.81
N ALA A 113 3.63 -2.63 5.74
CA ALA A 113 4.33 -3.87 5.44
C ALA A 113 5.77 -3.81 5.89
N THR A 114 6.41 -4.97 5.93
CA THR A 114 7.82 -5.09 6.29
C THR A 114 8.68 -4.97 5.04
N VAL A 115 9.78 -4.24 5.15
CA VAL A 115 10.77 -4.13 4.07
C VAL A 115 11.54 -5.43 3.99
N ASP A 116 11.43 -6.10 2.84
CA ASP A 116 12.06 -7.41 2.62
C ASP A 116 13.51 -7.29 2.23
N SER A 117 13.83 -6.33 1.38
CA SER A 117 15.19 -6.17 0.88
C SER A 117 15.41 -4.75 0.36
N VAL A 118 16.67 -4.41 0.14
CA VAL A 118 17.09 -3.13 -0.43
C VAL A 118 18.00 -3.43 -1.61
N ASP A 119 17.71 -2.81 -2.75
CA ASP A 119 18.56 -2.89 -3.95
C ASP A 119 19.47 -1.67 -3.97
N LEU A 120 20.75 -1.88 -3.71
CA LEU A 120 21.75 -0.83 -3.67
C LEU A 120 22.36 -0.55 -5.03
N THR A 121 22.00 -1.34 -6.06
CA THR A 121 22.49 -1.11 -7.43
C THR A 121 21.73 -0.01 -8.12
N GLN A 122 20.58 0.41 -7.57
CA GLN A 122 19.77 1.50 -8.10
C GLN A 122 20.16 2.82 -7.45
N ASP A 123 19.95 3.92 -8.16
CA ASP A 123 20.20 5.26 -7.67
C ASP A 123 18.97 6.12 -7.94
N PRO A 124 18.15 6.46 -6.91
CA PRO A 124 18.32 6.09 -5.49
C PRO A 124 18.08 4.61 -5.21
N PRO A 125 18.55 4.11 -4.06
CA PRO A 125 18.29 2.72 -3.67
C PRO A 125 16.80 2.43 -3.59
N GLN A 126 16.40 1.19 -3.90
CA GLN A 126 15.01 0.79 -3.89
C GLN A 126 14.75 -0.25 -2.82
N LEU A 127 13.58 -0.13 -2.20
CA LEU A 127 13.11 -1.06 -1.18
C LEU A 127 12.10 -2.00 -1.81
N THR A 128 12.23 -3.30 -1.50
CA THR A 128 11.23 -4.29 -1.94
C THR A 128 10.27 -4.55 -0.79
N ILE A 129 8.98 -4.31 -1.05
CA ILE A 129 7.91 -4.47 -0.08
C ILE A 129 6.76 -5.16 -0.79
N ASN A 130 6.34 -6.34 -0.31
CA ASN A 130 5.27 -7.15 -0.91
C ASN A 130 5.50 -7.42 -2.41
N GLY A 131 6.76 -7.64 -2.79
CA GLY A 131 7.11 -7.90 -4.19
C GLY A 131 7.13 -6.69 -5.08
N GLN A 132 6.91 -5.50 -4.54
CA GLN A 132 6.94 -4.23 -5.27
C GLN A 132 8.14 -3.41 -4.85
N ASN A 133 8.68 -2.62 -5.78
CA ASN A 133 9.83 -1.76 -5.52
C ASN A 133 9.36 -0.35 -5.22
N TYR A 134 9.93 0.25 -4.17
CA TYR A 134 9.62 1.61 -3.73
C TYR A 134 10.89 2.38 -3.50
N THR A 135 10.88 3.68 -3.80
CA THR A 135 11.94 4.59 -3.39
C THR A 135 11.65 5.09 -1.98
N LEU A 136 12.68 5.64 -1.31
CA LEU A 136 12.54 6.10 0.08
C LEU A 136 11.46 7.17 0.25
N ASP A 137 11.23 7.99 -0.78
CA ASP A 137 10.22 9.04 -0.72
C ASP A 137 8.79 8.51 -0.64
N LYS A 138 8.57 7.23 -0.90
CA LYS A 138 7.26 6.60 -0.76
C LYS A 138 6.98 6.15 0.67
N ILE A 139 8.00 6.12 1.54
CA ILE A 139 7.82 5.75 2.93
C ILE A 139 7.21 6.92 3.68
N LYS A 140 6.02 6.72 4.23
CA LYS A 140 5.32 7.73 5.01
C LYS A 140 5.80 7.76 6.45
N ARG A 141 6.00 6.59 7.04
CA ARG A 141 6.46 6.46 8.42
C ARG A 141 6.95 5.06 8.69
N ILE A 142 7.76 4.93 9.72
CA ILE A 142 8.20 3.65 10.26
C ILE A 142 7.33 3.37 11.47
N VAL A 143 6.82 2.14 11.56
CA VAL A 143 5.90 1.73 12.62
C VAL A 143 6.64 0.77 13.54
N ARG A 144 6.46 0.94 14.85
CA ARG A 144 7.03 -0.01 15.81
C ARG A 144 6.33 -1.36 15.63
N PRO A 145 7.10 -2.47 15.49
CA PRO A 145 6.49 -3.78 15.38
C PRO A 145 5.65 -4.08 16.63
N THR A 146 4.44 -4.61 16.40
CA THR A 146 3.61 -5.10 17.50
C THR A 146 3.89 -6.58 17.65
N THR A 147 4.44 -6.94 18.80
CA THR A 147 4.73 -8.33 19.13
C THR A 147 3.78 -8.83 20.18
#